data_26de81f691cab798d0e31653ba071342
#
_entry.id   26de81f691cab798d0e31653ba071342
#
_cell.length_a   1.000
_cell.length_b   1.000
_cell.length_c   1.000
_cell.angle_alpha   90.00
_cell.angle_beta   90.00
_cell.angle_gamma   90.00
#
_symmetry.space_group_name_H-M   'P 1'
#
loop_
_entity.id
_entity.type
_entity.pdbx_description
1 polymer ?
#
loop_
_entity_poly.entity_id
_entity_poly.type
_entity_poly.pdbx_seq_one_letter_code
_entity_poly.pdbx_strand_id
1 'polypeptide(L)'
;GAEDEFWRAIIQSASQTRLTAPLLHITQLPQHGPVHRGLLSAANALNLPVVIDDAVTRAALATNDSADAYWDDSVRAKKRKELRRQWARLSEQGVLTTDHLGKEADPAPWIAEFLTLEASGWKGANGSSLSSNADTDAFFNEAMRAAHAAGQLDLTALRIDGRAIAMLITLVGGNCG
;
A
#
# COMPACT_ATOMS: atom_id res chain seq x y z
N GLY A 1 -7.93 -9.49 -23.27
CA GLY A 1 -6.65 -8.93 -22.80
C GLY A 1 -6.14 -9.70 -21.59
N ALA A 2 -4.94 -9.35 -21.10
CA ALA A 2 -4.32 -10.05 -19.97
C ALA A 2 -5.21 -10.06 -18.70
N GLU A 3 -5.95 -8.97 -18.46
CA GLU A 3 -6.86 -8.87 -17.32
C GLU A 3 -8.06 -9.83 -17.44
N ASP A 4 -8.56 -10.06 -18.64
CA ASP A 4 -9.64 -11.02 -18.90
C ASP A 4 -9.16 -12.46 -18.68
N GLU A 5 -7.98 -12.81 -19.17
CA GLU A 5 -7.36 -14.12 -18.96
C GLU A 5 -7.07 -14.38 -17.48
N PHE A 6 -6.57 -13.39 -16.76
CA PHE A 6 -6.34 -13.44 -15.32
C PHE A 6 -7.64 -13.78 -14.57
N TRP A 7 -8.73 -13.06 -14.84
CA TRP A 7 -10.00 -13.31 -14.17
C TRP A 7 -10.62 -14.65 -14.54
N ARG A 8 -10.50 -15.09 -15.79
CA ARG A 8 -10.95 -16.43 -16.20
C ARG A 8 -10.20 -17.51 -15.42
N ALA A 9 -8.89 -17.38 -15.29
CA ALA A 9 -8.08 -18.33 -14.53
C ALA A 9 -8.50 -18.38 -13.06
N ILE A 10 -8.71 -17.23 -12.41
CA ILE A 10 -9.19 -17.16 -11.02
C ILE A 10 -10.56 -17.80 -10.86
N ILE A 11 -11.54 -17.45 -11.70
CA ILE A 11 -12.89 -17.96 -11.62
C ILE A 11 -12.92 -19.48 -11.87
N GLN A 12 -12.17 -19.97 -12.84
CA GLN A 12 -12.04 -21.39 -13.13
C GLN A 12 -11.36 -22.15 -12.00
N SER A 13 -10.28 -21.61 -11.43
CA SER A 13 -9.60 -22.21 -10.29
C SER A 13 -10.52 -22.28 -9.07
N ALA A 14 -11.25 -21.22 -8.78
CA ALA A 14 -12.24 -21.19 -7.68
C ALA A 14 -13.36 -22.22 -7.87
N SER A 15 -13.79 -22.47 -9.12
CA SER A 15 -14.83 -23.46 -9.42
C SER A 15 -14.34 -24.91 -9.33
N GLN A 16 -13.05 -25.14 -9.54
CA GLN A 16 -12.43 -26.46 -9.48
C GLN A 16 -11.99 -26.86 -8.07
N THR A 17 -11.65 -25.88 -7.27
CA THR A 17 -11.35 -26.10 -5.85
C THR A 17 -12.70 -26.30 -5.16
N ARG A 18 -12.84 -27.31 -4.31
CA ARG A 18 -14.01 -27.51 -3.44
C ARG A 18 -14.14 -26.39 -2.37
N LEU A 19 -13.84 -25.18 -2.74
CA LEU A 19 -14.17 -23.98 -1.97
C LEU A 19 -15.70 -23.89 -2.03
N THR A 20 -16.31 -24.15 -0.91
CA THR A 20 -17.77 -24.31 -0.72
C THR A 20 -18.57 -23.02 -0.89
N ALA A 21 -17.94 -21.92 -1.22
CA ALA A 21 -18.61 -20.64 -1.42
C ALA A 21 -18.98 -20.43 -2.88
N PRO A 22 -20.27 -20.35 -3.22
CA PRO A 22 -20.74 -20.08 -4.58
C PRO A 22 -20.54 -18.61 -4.99
N LEU A 23 -19.82 -17.82 -4.19
CA LEU A 23 -19.65 -16.38 -4.34
C LEU A 23 -18.18 -16.00 -4.27
N LEU A 24 -17.69 -15.25 -5.26
CA LEU A 24 -16.43 -14.56 -5.22
C LEU A 24 -16.69 -13.09 -4.84
N HIS A 25 -16.33 -12.72 -3.61
CA HIS A 25 -16.46 -11.34 -3.13
C HIS A 25 -15.11 -10.62 -3.29
N ILE A 26 -15.11 -9.54 -4.08
CA ILE A 26 -13.91 -8.76 -4.38
C ILE A 26 -14.11 -7.37 -3.80
N THR A 27 -13.25 -7.00 -2.85
CA THR A 27 -13.28 -5.68 -2.21
C THR A 27 -12.26 -4.73 -2.84
N GLN A 28 -12.52 -3.42 -2.75
CA GLN A 28 -11.57 -2.36 -3.11
C GLN A 28 -11.11 -2.39 -4.58
N LEU A 29 -11.93 -2.91 -5.49
CA LEU A 29 -11.63 -2.91 -6.91
C LEU A 29 -11.97 -1.52 -7.51
N PRO A 30 -10.99 -0.79 -8.10
CA PRO A 30 -11.25 0.48 -8.76
C PRO A 30 -12.23 0.30 -9.91
N GLN A 31 -13.37 1.01 -9.88
CA GLN A 31 -14.34 1.00 -10.96
C GLN A 31 -13.75 1.62 -12.25
N HIS A 32 -14.22 1.13 -13.38
CA HIS A 32 -13.85 1.62 -14.72
C HIS A 32 -12.37 1.44 -15.11
N GLY A 33 -11.53 0.86 -14.24
CA GLY A 33 -10.15 0.48 -14.56
C GLY A 33 -10.08 -0.76 -15.48
N PRO A 34 -8.89 -1.08 -16.03
CA PRO A 34 -8.70 -2.25 -16.90
C PRO A 34 -9.04 -3.56 -16.17
N VAL A 35 -8.65 -3.68 -14.92
CA VAL A 35 -8.91 -4.89 -14.10
C VAL A 35 -10.42 -5.12 -13.90
N HIS A 36 -11.18 -4.05 -13.59
CA HIS A 36 -12.65 -4.14 -13.48
C HIS A 36 -13.30 -4.50 -14.82
N ARG A 37 -12.88 -3.90 -15.94
CA ARG A 37 -13.40 -4.26 -17.26
C ARG A 37 -13.09 -5.72 -17.62
N GLY A 38 -11.87 -6.19 -17.30
CA GLY A 38 -11.50 -7.61 -17.49
C GLY A 38 -12.38 -8.56 -16.68
N LEU A 39 -12.69 -8.21 -15.42
CA LEU A 39 -13.62 -9.00 -14.60
C LEU A 39 -15.00 -9.09 -15.25
N LEU A 40 -15.58 -7.96 -15.66
CA LEU A 40 -16.90 -7.95 -16.32
C LEU A 40 -16.90 -8.77 -17.62
N SER A 41 -15.83 -8.66 -18.41
CA SER A 41 -15.67 -9.44 -19.65
C SER A 41 -15.60 -10.94 -19.36
N ALA A 42 -14.78 -11.35 -18.40
CA ALA A 42 -14.61 -12.75 -18.02
C ALA A 42 -15.91 -13.35 -17.46
N ALA A 43 -16.59 -12.63 -16.56
CA ALA A 43 -17.85 -13.06 -15.98
C ALA A 43 -18.94 -13.21 -17.05
N ASN A 44 -19.06 -12.23 -17.95
CA ASN A 44 -20.02 -12.30 -19.06
C ASN A 44 -19.75 -13.51 -19.97
N ALA A 45 -18.51 -13.77 -20.33
CA ALA A 45 -18.15 -14.92 -21.17
C ALA A 45 -18.41 -16.27 -20.49
N LEU A 46 -18.46 -16.31 -19.17
CA LEU A 46 -18.79 -17.49 -18.37
C LEU A 46 -20.26 -17.54 -17.93
N ASN A 47 -21.08 -16.60 -18.38
CA ASN A 47 -22.49 -16.43 -17.99
C ASN A 47 -22.69 -16.31 -16.46
N LEU A 48 -21.78 -15.63 -15.78
CA LEU A 48 -21.84 -15.40 -14.34
C LEU A 48 -22.40 -14.00 -14.05
N PRO A 49 -23.34 -13.88 -13.09
CA PRO A 49 -23.83 -12.57 -12.67
C PRO A 49 -22.76 -11.82 -11.89
N VAL A 50 -22.70 -10.50 -12.09
CA VAL A 50 -21.87 -9.57 -11.31
C VAL A 50 -22.79 -8.57 -10.64
N VAL A 51 -22.61 -8.37 -9.34
CA VAL A 51 -23.36 -7.39 -8.54
C VAL A 51 -22.35 -6.48 -7.86
N ILE A 52 -22.62 -5.17 -7.89
CA ILE A 52 -21.89 -4.19 -7.08
C ILE A 52 -22.73 -3.97 -5.82
N ASP A 53 -22.25 -4.45 -4.69
CA ASP A 53 -22.94 -4.38 -3.40
C ASP A 53 -22.64 -3.08 -2.65
N ASP A 54 -21.46 -2.50 -2.87
CA ASP A 54 -21.08 -1.21 -2.29
C ASP A 54 -20.13 -0.44 -3.23
N ALA A 55 -20.20 0.89 -3.18
CA ALA A 55 -19.32 1.76 -3.93
C ALA A 55 -18.95 3.00 -3.09
N VAL A 56 -17.67 3.14 -2.79
CA VAL A 56 -17.13 4.27 -2.03
C VAL A 56 -16.23 5.14 -2.89
N THR A 57 -16.31 6.45 -2.71
CA THR A 57 -15.37 7.39 -3.32
C THR A 57 -14.22 7.64 -2.37
N ARG A 58 -12.99 7.45 -2.83
CA ARG A 58 -11.77 7.73 -2.07
C ARG A 58 -11.05 8.93 -2.66
N ALA A 59 -10.48 9.75 -1.79
CA ALA A 59 -9.55 10.78 -2.21
C ALA A 59 -8.29 10.12 -2.81
N ALA A 60 -7.85 10.65 -3.93
CA ALA A 60 -6.60 10.26 -4.57
C ALA A 60 -5.79 11.53 -4.85
N LEU A 61 -4.47 11.43 -4.68
CA LEU A 61 -3.56 12.45 -5.17
C LEU A 61 -3.28 12.18 -6.65
N ALA A 62 -3.69 13.10 -7.52
CA ALA A 62 -3.40 13.06 -8.94
C ALA A 62 -2.91 14.45 -9.35
N THR A 63 -1.60 14.61 -9.49
CA THR A 63 -1.00 15.88 -9.89
C THR A 63 0.19 15.63 -10.82
N ASN A 64 0.43 16.58 -11.73
CA ASN A 64 1.66 16.66 -12.54
C ASN A 64 2.60 17.75 -12.01
N ASP A 65 2.25 18.38 -10.90
CA ASP A 65 3.06 19.44 -10.30
C ASP A 65 4.32 18.86 -9.66
N SER A 66 5.34 19.70 -9.52
CA SER A 66 6.47 19.37 -8.64
C SER A 66 5.99 19.31 -7.19
N ALA A 67 6.73 18.61 -6.34
CA ALA A 67 6.43 18.53 -4.91
C ALA A 67 6.30 19.92 -4.26
N ASP A 68 7.17 20.86 -4.65
CA ASP A 68 7.14 22.23 -4.12
C ASP A 68 5.90 23.00 -4.60
N ALA A 69 5.56 22.91 -5.90
CA ALA A 69 4.36 23.55 -6.42
C ALA A 69 3.09 22.99 -5.76
N TYR A 70 3.01 21.66 -5.66
CA TYR A 70 1.90 21.02 -4.94
C TYR A 70 1.82 21.45 -3.48
N TRP A 71 2.98 21.51 -2.79
CA TRP A 71 3.06 21.95 -1.39
C TRP A 71 2.52 23.37 -1.22
N ASP A 72 2.91 24.28 -2.11
CA ASP A 72 2.53 25.68 -2.01
C ASP A 72 1.05 25.93 -2.36
N ASP A 73 0.50 25.24 -3.34
CA ASP A 73 -0.86 25.43 -3.82
C ASP A 73 -1.90 24.63 -3.01
N SER A 74 -1.59 23.36 -2.70
CA SER A 74 -2.57 22.45 -2.09
C SER A 74 -2.55 22.45 -0.57
N VAL A 75 -1.41 22.76 0.07
CA VAL A 75 -1.29 22.78 1.52
C VAL A 75 -1.48 24.21 2.06
N ARG A 76 -2.57 24.43 2.79
CA ARG A 76 -2.90 25.74 3.36
C ARG A 76 -1.75 26.31 4.18
N ALA A 77 -1.50 27.61 4.09
CA ALA A 77 -0.39 28.30 4.76
C ALA A 77 -0.32 28.03 6.30
N LYS A 78 -1.49 27.97 6.96
CA LYS A 78 -1.60 27.64 8.40
C LYS A 78 -1.04 26.24 8.67
N LYS A 79 -1.37 25.25 7.80
CA LYS A 79 -0.89 23.86 7.96
C LYS A 79 0.59 23.77 7.67
N ARG A 80 1.10 24.46 6.64
CA ARG A 80 2.54 24.54 6.36
C ARG A 80 3.33 25.09 7.54
N LYS A 81 2.84 26.17 8.18
CA LYS A 81 3.46 26.75 9.38
C LYS A 81 3.48 25.76 10.55
N GLU A 82 2.38 25.03 10.73
CA GLU A 82 2.28 24.00 11.77
C GLU A 82 3.30 22.86 11.54
N LEU A 83 3.38 22.34 10.32
CA LEU A 83 4.31 21.26 9.97
C LEU A 83 5.78 21.68 10.14
N ARG A 84 6.13 22.92 9.73
CA ARG A 84 7.47 23.47 9.98
C ARG A 84 7.79 23.57 11.48
N ARG A 85 6.82 23.95 12.30
CA ARG A 85 6.99 24.00 13.76
C ARG A 85 7.18 22.61 14.36
N GLN A 86 6.41 21.63 13.89
CA GLN A 86 6.55 20.24 14.33
C GLN A 86 7.91 19.67 13.92
N TRP A 87 8.36 19.94 12.70
CA TRP A 87 9.69 19.57 12.23
C TRP A 87 10.80 20.16 13.11
N ALA A 88 10.73 21.47 13.38
CA ALA A 88 11.69 22.13 14.27
C ALA A 88 11.75 21.49 15.66
N ARG A 89 10.59 21.18 16.25
CA ARG A 89 10.55 20.50 17.56
C ARG A 89 11.13 19.08 17.54
N LEU A 90 10.95 18.36 16.46
CA LEU A 90 11.60 17.04 16.30
C LEU A 90 13.12 17.20 16.20
N SER A 91 13.60 18.20 15.46
CA SER A 91 15.02 18.50 15.31
C SER A 91 15.70 18.92 16.62
N GLU A 92 14.94 19.40 17.61
CA GLU A 92 15.47 19.68 18.97
C GLU A 92 15.78 18.39 19.77
N GLN A 93 15.24 17.24 19.33
CA GLN A 93 15.41 15.95 20.02
C GLN A 93 16.64 15.17 19.54
N GLY A 94 17.26 15.57 18.42
CA GLY A 94 18.42 14.92 17.82
C GLY A 94 18.54 15.24 16.34
N VAL A 95 19.47 14.58 15.68
CA VAL A 95 19.70 14.74 14.23
C VAL A 95 18.56 14.09 13.46
N LEU A 96 17.72 14.92 12.82
CA LEU A 96 16.58 14.49 12.05
C LEU A 96 16.96 14.25 10.58
N THR A 97 16.74 13.04 10.08
CA THR A 97 17.00 12.66 8.69
C THR A 97 15.78 11.99 8.06
N THR A 98 15.67 12.09 6.74
CA THR A 98 14.72 11.30 5.92
C THR A 98 15.53 10.43 4.99
N ASP A 99 15.34 9.14 5.10
CA ASP A 99 16.04 8.13 4.32
C ASP A 99 15.07 7.37 3.42
N HIS A 100 15.56 6.91 2.28
CA HIS A 100 14.83 6.08 1.33
C HIS A 100 15.57 4.76 1.10
N LEU A 101 14.84 3.67 1.00
CA LEU A 101 15.41 2.38 0.62
C LEU A 101 15.95 2.46 -0.81
N GLY A 102 17.24 2.23 -0.96
CA GLY A 102 17.88 2.18 -2.28
C GLY A 102 17.45 0.93 -3.07
N LYS A 103 17.41 1.04 -4.40
CA LYS A 103 16.99 -0.06 -5.28
C LYS A 103 17.83 -1.33 -5.14
N GLU A 104 19.12 -1.18 -4.88
CA GLU A 104 20.07 -2.29 -4.73
C GLU A 104 20.32 -2.67 -3.26
N ALA A 105 19.68 -1.98 -2.32
CA ALA A 105 19.84 -2.27 -0.90
C ALA A 105 19.01 -3.48 -0.48
N ASP A 106 19.47 -4.20 0.56
CA ASP A 106 18.65 -5.27 1.16
C ASP A 106 17.42 -4.67 1.84
N PRO A 107 16.19 -5.02 1.45
CA PRO A 107 14.97 -4.53 2.09
C PRO A 107 14.73 -5.15 3.46
N ALA A 108 15.38 -6.26 3.81
CA ALA A 108 15.09 -7.01 5.02
C ALA A 108 15.22 -6.21 6.32
N PRO A 109 16.30 -5.45 6.55
CA PRO A 109 16.41 -4.63 7.76
C PRO A 109 15.31 -3.57 7.86
N TRP A 110 14.93 -2.96 6.74
CA TRP A 110 13.89 -1.94 6.67
C TRP A 110 12.51 -2.51 6.97
N ILE A 111 12.19 -3.69 6.42
CA ILE A 111 10.94 -4.39 6.69
C ILE A 111 10.84 -4.75 8.18
N ALA A 112 11.92 -5.28 8.77
CA ALA A 112 11.95 -5.62 10.20
C ALA A 112 11.77 -4.39 11.10
N GLU A 113 12.42 -3.26 10.74
CA GLU A 113 12.28 -2.00 11.48
C GLU A 113 10.85 -1.46 11.37
N PHE A 114 10.23 -1.52 10.18
CA PHE A 114 8.84 -1.13 9.99
C PHE A 114 7.89 -1.96 10.84
N LEU A 115 8.02 -3.29 10.85
CA LEU A 115 7.18 -4.18 11.66
C LEU A 115 7.34 -3.92 13.16
N THR A 116 8.58 -3.65 13.60
CA THR A 116 8.86 -3.28 14.99
C THR A 116 8.19 -1.95 15.36
N LEU A 117 8.28 -0.96 14.49
CA LEU A 117 7.67 0.35 14.71
C LEU A 117 6.13 0.26 14.72
N GLU A 118 5.55 -0.48 13.77
CA GLU A 118 4.11 -0.69 13.67
C GLU A 118 3.54 -1.42 14.90
N ALA A 119 4.27 -2.40 15.43
CA ALA A 119 3.90 -3.13 16.62
C ALA A 119 4.11 -2.31 17.92
N SER A 120 4.92 -1.27 17.91
CA SER A 120 5.17 -0.44 19.10
C SER A 120 4.00 0.48 19.48
N GLY A 121 3.03 0.68 18.56
CA GLY A 121 1.89 1.55 18.74
C GLY A 121 0.63 0.84 19.22
N TRP A 122 -0.52 1.50 19.05
CA TRP A 122 -1.82 0.98 19.46
C TRP A 122 -2.20 -0.34 18.76
N LYS A 123 -1.70 -0.59 17.57
CA LYS A 123 -1.95 -1.86 16.85
C LYS A 123 -1.32 -3.04 17.58
N GLY A 124 -0.08 -2.91 18.04
CA GLY A 124 0.56 -3.94 18.84
C GLY A 124 -0.15 -4.16 20.17
N ALA A 125 -0.54 -3.07 20.88
CA ALA A 125 -1.30 -3.17 22.11
C ALA A 125 -2.65 -3.89 21.94
N ASN A 126 -3.28 -3.77 20.78
CA ASN A 126 -4.56 -4.43 20.45
C ASN A 126 -4.39 -5.81 19.76
N GLY A 127 -3.17 -6.30 19.57
CA GLY A 127 -2.91 -7.56 18.86
C GLY A 127 -3.30 -7.53 17.38
N SER A 128 -3.35 -6.33 16.76
CA SER A 128 -3.74 -6.11 15.36
C SER A 128 -2.57 -5.66 14.48
N SER A 129 -1.34 -5.72 14.99
CA SER A 129 -0.15 -5.47 14.18
C SER A 129 0.08 -6.62 13.19
N LEU A 130 0.77 -6.34 12.09
CA LEU A 130 1.11 -7.34 11.07
C LEU A 130 1.91 -8.50 11.67
N SER A 131 2.79 -8.23 12.63
CA SER A 131 3.59 -9.23 13.33
C SER A 131 2.84 -9.97 14.46
N SER A 132 1.59 -9.62 14.76
CA SER A 132 0.78 -10.33 15.79
C SER A 132 0.35 -11.73 15.35
N ASN A 133 0.41 -12.05 14.05
CA ASN A 133 0.10 -13.35 13.49
C ASN A 133 1.24 -13.80 12.57
N ALA A 134 1.74 -15.01 12.77
CA ALA A 134 2.89 -15.55 12.03
C ALA A 134 2.65 -15.64 10.50
N ASP A 135 1.43 -15.97 10.08
CA ASP A 135 1.10 -16.08 8.64
C ASP A 135 1.06 -14.69 7.99
N THR A 136 0.51 -13.70 8.69
CA THR A 136 0.48 -12.31 8.23
C THR A 136 1.89 -11.71 8.16
N ASP A 137 2.73 -11.98 9.17
CA ASP A 137 4.13 -11.56 9.18
C ASP A 137 4.91 -12.16 8.02
N ALA A 138 4.80 -13.47 7.82
CA ALA A 138 5.46 -14.18 6.71
C ALA A 138 5.01 -13.65 5.35
N PHE A 139 3.69 -13.52 5.15
CA PHE A 139 3.12 -12.95 3.92
C PHE A 139 3.62 -11.53 3.66
N PHE A 140 3.62 -10.67 4.67
CA PHE A 140 4.08 -9.29 4.52
C PHE A 140 5.57 -9.22 4.13
N ASN A 141 6.42 -9.99 4.82
CA ASN A 141 7.84 -10.08 4.51
C ASN A 141 8.10 -10.54 3.07
N GLU A 142 7.40 -11.60 2.62
CA GLU A 142 7.52 -12.12 1.26
C GLU A 142 7.03 -11.13 0.21
N ALA A 143 5.86 -10.54 0.42
CA ALA A 143 5.26 -9.55 -0.48
C ALA A 143 6.15 -8.31 -0.65
N MET A 144 6.72 -7.77 0.45
CA MET A 144 7.58 -6.59 0.37
C MET A 144 8.91 -6.90 -0.33
N ARG A 145 9.51 -8.07 -0.09
CA ARG A 145 10.72 -8.52 -0.82
C ARG A 145 10.44 -8.70 -2.31
N ALA A 146 9.32 -9.32 -2.67
CA ALA A 146 8.92 -9.48 -4.06
C ALA A 146 8.67 -8.13 -4.75
N ALA A 147 7.99 -7.21 -4.08
CA ALA A 147 7.76 -5.85 -4.58
C ALA A 147 9.08 -5.08 -4.77
N HIS A 148 10.04 -5.20 -3.85
CA HIS A 148 11.36 -4.59 -3.98
C HIS A 148 12.11 -5.17 -5.19
N ALA A 149 12.16 -6.48 -5.34
CA ALA A 149 12.80 -7.16 -6.47
C ALA A 149 12.16 -6.76 -7.82
N ALA A 150 10.86 -6.46 -7.83
CA ALA A 150 10.14 -5.97 -9.00
C ALA A 150 10.30 -4.45 -9.24
N GLY A 151 11.01 -3.72 -8.37
CA GLY A 151 11.11 -2.26 -8.42
C GLY A 151 9.80 -1.53 -8.13
N GLN A 152 8.91 -2.16 -7.39
CA GLN A 152 7.57 -1.68 -7.05
C GLN A 152 7.41 -1.29 -5.57
N LEU A 153 8.50 -1.23 -4.81
CA LEU A 153 8.49 -0.82 -3.41
C LEU A 153 9.21 0.53 -3.26
N ASP A 154 8.52 1.49 -2.70
CA ASP A 154 9.12 2.72 -2.12
C ASP A 154 8.95 2.67 -0.61
N LEU A 155 10.05 2.74 0.12
CA LEU A 155 10.09 2.71 1.56
C LEU A 155 10.89 3.89 2.08
N THR A 156 10.21 4.76 2.83
CA THR A 156 10.78 5.99 3.40
C THR A 156 10.76 5.91 4.92
N ALA A 157 11.81 6.38 5.56
CA ALA A 157 11.92 6.48 7.00
C ALA A 157 12.30 7.90 7.45
N LEU A 158 11.61 8.42 8.46
CA LEU A 158 12.01 9.59 9.22
C LEU A 158 12.75 9.11 10.47
N ARG A 159 13.96 9.63 10.70
CA ARG A 159 14.83 9.17 11.77
C ARG A 159 15.27 10.30 12.69
N ILE A 160 15.46 9.99 13.95
CA ILE A 160 16.19 10.83 14.92
C ILE A 160 17.39 10.02 15.40
N ASP A 161 18.60 10.56 15.25
CA ASP A 161 19.86 9.90 15.61
C ASP A 161 19.97 8.47 15.04
N GLY A 162 19.53 8.29 13.79
CA GLY A 162 19.54 7.00 13.08
C GLY A 162 18.40 6.05 13.42
N ARG A 163 17.59 6.30 14.45
CA ARG A 163 16.44 5.47 14.83
C ARG A 163 15.17 5.93 14.09
N ALA A 164 14.47 5.03 13.43
CA ALA A 164 13.20 5.36 12.80
C ALA A 164 12.13 5.74 13.83
N ILE A 165 11.47 6.87 13.60
CA ILE A 165 10.33 7.36 14.38
C ILE A 165 9.03 7.35 13.59
N ALA A 166 9.12 7.30 12.26
CA ALA A 166 8.00 7.08 11.36
C ALA A 166 8.52 6.42 10.08
N MET A 167 7.72 5.52 9.52
CA MET A 167 8.02 4.88 8.24
C MET A 167 6.79 4.84 7.35
N LEU A 168 7.00 4.95 6.05
CA LEU A 168 5.96 4.84 5.04
C LEU A 168 6.37 3.78 4.03
N ILE A 169 5.45 2.88 3.72
CA ILE A 169 5.58 1.90 2.64
C ILE A 169 4.57 2.27 1.55
N THR A 170 5.06 2.40 0.33
CA THR A 170 4.25 2.65 -0.85
C THR A 170 4.52 1.55 -1.88
N LEU A 171 3.47 0.92 -2.37
CA LEU A 171 3.55 0.00 -3.52
C LEU A 171 3.29 0.79 -4.78
N VAL A 172 4.24 0.77 -5.70
CA VAL A 172 4.19 1.53 -6.95
C VAL A 172 3.79 0.61 -8.10
N GLY A 173 2.74 0.98 -8.83
CA GLY A 173 2.25 0.24 -10.00
C GLY A 173 2.08 1.16 -11.20
N GLY A 174 2.89 1.00 -12.24
CA GLY A 174 2.87 1.89 -13.40
C GLY A 174 3.24 3.32 -13.01
N ASN A 175 2.28 4.25 -13.13
CA ASN A 175 2.42 5.65 -12.73
C ASN A 175 1.66 6.00 -11.42
N CYS A 176 1.26 4.97 -10.67
CA CYS A 176 0.56 5.11 -9.40
C CYS A 176 1.42 4.59 -8.25
N GLY A 177 1.39 5.27 -7.13
CA GLY A 177 2.03 4.88 -5.89
C GLY A 177 1.11 5.08 -4.70
#